data_d46599f724596c80d40a6c8fd56e4a58
#
_entry.id   d46599f724596c80d40a6c8fd56e4a58
#
_cell.length_a   1.000
_cell.length_b   1.000
_cell.length_c   1.000
_cell.angle_alpha   90.00
_cell.angle_beta   90.00
_cell.angle_gamma   90.00
#
_symmetry.space_group_name_H-M   'P 1'
#
loop_
_entity.id
_entity.type
_entity.pdbx_description
1 polymer ?
#
loop_
_entity_poly.entity_id
_entity_poly.type
_entity_poly.pdbx_seq_one_letter_code
_entity_poly.pdbx_strand_id
1 'polypeptide(L)'
;MKKEVNNKKVADQYDNSDFNYLRYWDNRTYENDSEAIAIKKLLRGLKFESATDLGGGYGRISKLLAKYSKKVILAEPSQKQLDLAEDFLKNDKSIQILKTQADAIDIEDNSQDLVTMIRVMHHLPKPAAEFKEISRILKKDGYFMLEIANKKHFLNRIRSAIKFKSISDEPEDIRSKQNRTDENPAFVNHNPKKVINDLEKLGFTKVKMLSVSNLRSPMLKKLVPKSAMLVAENLMQNIFSGIYFGPSIFVLLKKNR
;
A
#
# COMPACT_ATOMS: atom_id res chain seq x y z
N MET A 1 -27.41 -11.04 31.91
CA MET A 1 -26.00 -11.43 31.76
C MET A 1 -25.48 -10.88 30.43
N LYS A 2 -24.76 -9.78 30.46
CA LYS A 2 -24.06 -9.26 29.27
C LYS A 2 -22.77 -10.08 29.09
N LYS A 3 -22.63 -10.77 27.96
CA LYS A 3 -21.36 -11.38 27.57
C LYS A 3 -20.36 -10.26 27.30
N GLU A 4 -19.36 -10.12 28.15
CA GLU A 4 -18.17 -9.36 27.87
C GLU A 4 -17.50 -9.96 26.63
N VAL A 5 -17.49 -9.22 25.55
CA VAL A 5 -16.67 -9.52 24.37
C VAL A 5 -15.24 -9.21 24.79
N ASN A 6 -14.48 -10.25 25.03
CA ASN A 6 -13.07 -10.20 25.40
C ASN A 6 -12.28 -9.73 24.15
N ASN A 7 -12.19 -8.42 23.96
CA ASN A 7 -11.29 -7.80 22.99
C ASN A 7 -9.85 -7.98 23.45
N LYS A 8 -9.29 -9.17 23.24
CA LYS A 8 -7.84 -9.31 23.18
C LYS A 8 -7.37 -8.44 22.02
N LYS A 9 -6.87 -7.25 22.33
CA LYS A 9 -6.07 -6.46 21.38
C LYS A 9 -4.95 -7.38 20.90
N VAL A 10 -5.09 -7.89 19.68
CA VAL A 10 -3.99 -8.56 19.00
C VAL A 10 -2.94 -7.46 18.81
N ALA A 11 -1.79 -7.59 19.49
CA ALA A 11 -0.72 -6.64 19.29
C ALA A 11 -0.32 -6.64 17.83
N ASP A 12 -0.11 -5.44 17.26
CA ASP A 12 0.31 -5.34 15.87
C ASP A 12 1.66 -6.07 15.69
N GLN A 13 1.82 -6.73 14.54
CA GLN A 13 3.02 -7.50 14.22
C GLN A 13 4.32 -6.70 14.35
N TYR A 14 4.26 -5.40 14.11
CA TYR A 14 5.41 -4.51 14.18
C TYR A 14 5.75 -4.09 15.61
N ASP A 15 4.83 -4.24 16.57
CA ASP A 15 5.07 -3.99 18.00
C ASP A 15 5.93 -5.08 18.63
N ASN A 16 5.76 -6.34 18.23
CA ASN A 16 6.38 -7.51 18.84
C ASN A 16 7.69 -7.98 18.18
N SER A 17 8.11 -7.37 17.08
CA SER A 17 9.28 -7.83 16.33
C SER A 17 10.52 -6.98 16.62
N ASP A 18 11.71 -7.61 16.66
CA ASP A 18 13.00 -6.93 16.60
C ASP A 18 13.25 -6.27 15.23
N PHE A 19 12.24 -6.32 14.38
CA PHE A 19 12.30 -5.81 13.01
C PHE A 19 12.40 -4.28 13.01
N ASN A 20 13.50 -3.77 12.48
CA ASN A 20 13.70 -2.33 12.31
C ASN A 20 13.26 -1.90 10.91
N TYR A 21 12.07 -1.29 10.83
CA TYR A 21 11.48 -0.87 9.57
C TYR A 21 12.27 0.26 8.87
N LEU A 22 13.00 1.08 9.59
CA LEU A 22 13.91 2.08 9.00
C LEU A 22 15.03 1.38 8.22
N ARG A 23 15.70 0.40 8.84
CA ARG A 23 16.76 -0.39 8.19
C ARG A 23 16.27 -1.24 7.03
N TYR A 24 14.99 -1.58 6.99
CA TYR A 24 14.40 -2.32 5.87
C TYR A 24 14.60 -1.60 4.52
N TRP A 25 14.58 -0.27 4.52
CA TRP A 25 14.73 0.53 3.32
C TRP A 25 16.17 0.80 2.90
N ASP A 26 17.18 0.60 3.78
CA ASP A 26 18.60 0.82 3.47
C ASP A 26 19.06 -0.04 2.27
N ASN A 27 18.61 -1.30 2.22
CA ASN A 27 18.92 -2.23 1.13
C ASN A 27 17.86 -2.24 0.00
N ARG A 28 16.86 -1.36 0.05
CA ARG A 28 15.74 -1.30 -0.89
C ARG A 28 15.55 0.08 -1.51
N THR A 29 16.67 0.79 -1.70
CA THR A 29 16.65 2.16 -2.24
C THR A 29 16.05 2.22 -3.65
N TYR A 30 16.24 1.21 -4.50
CA TYR A 30 15.61 1.13 -5.81
C TYR A 30 14.07 1.03 -5.69
N GLU A 31 13.56 0.14 -4.85
CA GLU A 31 12.13 -0.03 -4.62
C GLU A 31 11.52 1.25 -4.06
N ASN A 32 12.16 1.86 -3.07
CA ASN A 32 11.74 3.13 -2.49
C ASN A 32 11.60 4.23 -3.55
N ASP A 33 12.62 4.40 -4.39
CA ASP A 33 12.62 5.43 -5.41
C ASP A 33 11.62 5.13 -6.54
N SER A 34 11.44 3.85 -6.90
CA SER A 34 10.43 3.39 -7.87
C SER A 34 9.00 3.70 -7.40
N GLU A 35 8.70 3.48 -6.11
CA GLU A 35 7.42 3.85 -5.49
C GLU A 35 7.21 5.37 -5.49
N ALA A 36 8.24 6.14 -5.11
CA ALA A 36 8.17 7.60 -5.13
C ALA A 36 7.91 8.16 -6.54
N ILE A 37 8.53 7.57 -7.58
CA ILE A 37 8.26 7.92 -8.98
C ILE A 37 6.79 7.64 -9.33
N ALA A 38 6.27 6.47 -8.96
CA ALA A 38 4.89 6.09 -9.23
C ALA A 38 3.89 7.03 -8.55
N ILE A 39 4.07 7.34 -7.27
CA ILE A 39 3.22 8.27 -6.51
C ILE A 39 3.22 9.65 -7.17
N LYS A 40 4.40 10.19 -7.50
CA LYS A 40 4.52 11.48 -8.19
C LYS A 40 3.79 11.50 -9.54
N LYS A 41 3.82 10.39 -10.29
CA LYS A 41 3.10 10.26 -11.56
C LYS A 41 1.59 10.18 -11.40
N LEU A 42 1.12 9.46 -10.37
CA LEU A 42 -0.30 9.31 -10.08
C LEU A 42 -0.89 10.64 -9.59
N LEU A 43 -0.14 11.39 -8.79
CA LEU A 43 -0.58 12.67 -8.21
C LEU A 43 -0.23 13.89 -9.06
N ARG A 44 0.33 13.69 -10.26
CA ARG A 44 0.75 14.81 -11.12
C ARG A 44 -0.43 15.73 -11.47
N GLY A 45 -0.29 17.02 -11.13
CA GLY A 45 -1.32 18.03 -11.37
C GLY A 45 -2.45 18.05 -10.34
N LEU A 46 -2.41 17.17 -9.34
CA LEU A 46 -3.40 17.15 -8.25
C LEU A 46 -2.87 17.87 -7.01
N LYS A 47 -3.78 18.53 -6.28
CA LYS A 47 -3.55 19.14 -4.97
C LYS A 47 -4.76 18.88 -4.10
N PHE A 48 -4.55 18.74 -2.79
CA PHE A 48 -5.57 18.35 -1.83
C PHE A 48 -5.53 19.25 -0.60
N GLU A 49 -6.67 19.46 0.03
CA GLU A 49 -6.74 20.10 1.35
C GLU A 49 -6.36 19.10 2.44
N SER A 50 -6.83 17.84 2.31
CA SER A 50 -6.63 16.77 3.29
C SER A 50 -6.22 15.45 2.63
N ALA A 51 -5.28 14.73 3.24
CA ALA A 51 -4.91 13.38 2.84
C ALA A 51 -4.70 12.49 4.06
N THR A 52 -5.02 11.21 3.93
CA THR A 52 -4.72 10.17 4.93
C THR A 52 -3.79 9.12 4.34
N ASP A 53 -2.69 8.83 5.04
CA ASP A 53 -1.77 7.75 4.76
C ASP A 53 -2.07 6.58 5.68
N LEU A 54 -2.87 5.64 5.20
CA LEU A 54 -3.38 4.51 5.97
C LEU A 54 -2.35 3.38 6.02
N GLY A 55 -1.93 3.00 7.23
CA GLY A 55 -0.80 2.12 7.47
C GLY A 55 0.52 2.80 7.13
N GLY A 56 0.64 4.10 7.47
CA GLY A 56 1.77 4.95 7.08
C GLY A 56 3.12 4.58 7.71
N GLY A 57 3.12 3.66 8.69
CA GLY A 57 4.32 3.26 9.42
C GLY A 57 5.00 4.47 10.06
N TYR A 58 6.31 4.61 9.85
CA TYR A 58 7.05 5.76 10.37
C TYR A 58 6.91 7.06 9.54
N GLY A 59 6.01 7.11 8.55
CA GLY A 59 5.66 8.35 7.84
C GLY A 59 6.42 8.62 6.54
N ARG A 60 7.06 7.63 5.95
CA ARG A 60 7.81 7.76 4.68
C ARG A 60 6.94 8.31 3.55
N ILE A 61 5.74 7.78 3.38
CA ILE A 61 4.80 8.23 2.36
C ILE A 61 4.10 9.51 2.80
N SER A 62 3.73 9.64 4.07
CA SER A 62 3.13 10.85 4.63
C SER A 62 3.97 12.10 4.33
N LYS A 63 5.30 12.01 4.48
CA LYS A 63 6.23 13.09 4.12
C LYS A 63 6.23 13.44 2.63
N LEU A 64 5.99 12.46 1.76
CA LEU A 64 5.83 12.71 0.33
C LEU A 64 4.46 13.37 0.04
N LEU A 65 3.39 12.93 0.72
CA LEU A 65 2.04 13.46 0.56
C LEU A 65 1.92 14.92 1.02
N ALA A 66 2.69 15.36 2.00
CA ALA A 66 2.76 16.75 2.44
C ALA A 66 3.16 17.75 1.31
N LYS A 67 3.73 17.26 0.20
CA LYS A 67 4.00 18.05 -1.02
C LYS A 67 2.75 18.27 -1.88
N TYR A 68 1.70 17.49 -1.67
CA TYR A 68 0.47 17.47 -2.45
C TYR A 68 -0.76 17.88 -1.66
N SER A 69 -0.69 17.85 -0.32
CA SER A 69 -1.80 18.11 0.60
C SER A 69 -1.41 19.14 1.64
N LYS A 70 -2.36 20.01 2.03
CA LYS A 70 -2.14 21.00 3.10
C LYS A 70 -2.09 20.34 4.48
N LYS A 71 -2.91 19.29 4.67
CA LYS A 71 -2.95 18.50 5.91
C LYS A 71 -2.81 17.04 5.56
N VAL A 72 -2.00 16.30 6.30
CA VAL A 72 -1.83 14.86 6.16
C VAL A 72 -2.09 14.20 7.51
N ILE A 73 -2.88 13.14 7.52
CA ILE A 73 -3.04 12.27 8.68
C ILE A 73 -2.25 10.99 8.39
N LEU A 74 -1.24 10.72 9.22
CA LEU A 74 -0.58 9.43 9.28
C LEU A 74 -1.41 8.54 10.21
N ALA A 75 -2.09 7.55 9.64
CA ALA A 75 -2.96 6.62 10.35
C ALA A 75 -2.27 5.25 10.44
N GLU A 76 -1.94 4.79 11.66
CA GLU A 76 -1.11 3.60 11.89
C GLU A 76 -1.55 2.88 13.17
N PRO A 77 -1.71 1.54 13.18
CA PRO A 77 -2.07 0.79 14.38
C PRO A 77 -0.89 0.52 15.34
N SER A 78 0.33 0.38 14.85
CA SER A 78 1.51 0.02 15.63
C SER A 78 2.05 1.19 16.44
N GLN A 79 2.10 1.06 17.77
CA GLN A 79 2.69 2.09 18.63
C GLN A 79 4.17 2.29 18.33
N LYS A 80 4.90 1.21 18.10
CA LYS A 80 6.34 1.27 17.77
C LYS A 80 6.59 2.06 16.48
N GLN A 81 5.72 1.93 15.47
CA GLN A 81 5.85 2.71 14.25
C GLN A 81 5.50 4.17 14.47
N LEU A 82 4.51 4.46 15.32
CA LEU A 82 4.13 5.82 15.68
C LEU A 82 5.25 6.55 16.43
N ASP A 83 5.91 5.86 17.37
CA ASP A 83 7.06 6.43 18.11
C ASP A 83 8.21 6.81 17.15
N LEU A 84 8.46 5.96 16.15
CA LEU A 84 9.43 6.28 15.09
C LEU A 84 8.96 7.45 14.19
N ALA A 85 7.64 7.54 13.93
CA ALA A 85 7.06 8.61 13.13
C ALA A 85 7.18 9.97 13.83
N GLU A 86 6.98 10.04 15.13
CA GLU A 86 7.12 11.27 15.92
C GLU A 86 8.52 11.89 15.74
N ASP A 87 9.58 11.08 15.83
CA ASP A 87 10.95 11.57 15.60
C ASP A 87 11.21 11.91 14.13
N PHE A 88 10.78 11.06 13.21
CA PHE A 88 11.01 11.25 11.77
C PHE A 88 10.28 12.47 11.20
N LEU A 89 9.09 12.79 11.73
CA LEU A 89 8.21 13.84 11.24
C LEU A 89 8.21 15.10 12.12
N LYS A 90 9.02 15.18 13.16
CA LYS A 90 9.02 16.28 14.16
C LYS A 90 9.04 17.70 13.61
N ASN A 91 9.57 17.89 12.40
CA ASN A 91 9.65 19.18 11.72
C ASN A 91 8.51 19.41 10.71
N ASP A 92 7.64 18.43 10.46
CA ASP A 92 6.59 18.47 9.45
C ASP A 92 5.23 18.79 10.09
N LYS A 93 4.99 20.06 10.46
CA LYS A 93 3.77 20.53 11.16
C LYS A 93 2.45 20.26 10.41
N SER A 94 2.50 19.94 9.12
CA SER A 94 1.33 19.61 8.31
C SER A 94 0.88 18.16 8.47
N ILE A 95 1.64 17.32 9.21
CA ILE A 95 1.36 15.91 9.39
C ILE A 95 0.91 15.66 10.83
N GLN A 96 -0.31 15.16 10.98
CA GLN A 96 -0.87 14.69 12.24
C GLN A 96 -0.72 13.18 12.33
N ILE A 97 -0.33 12.68 13.49
CA ILE A 97 -0.22 11.26 13.79
C ILE A 97 -1.50 10.78 14.47
N LEU A 98 -2.07 9.68 13.98
CA LEU A 98 -3.30 9.09 14.49
C LEU A 98 -3.12 7.58 14.67
N LYS A 99 -3.36 7.07 15.88
CA LYS A 99 -3.39 5.63 16.15
C LYS A 99 -4.77 5.09 15.83
N THR A 100 -4.89 4.28 14.77
CA THR A 100 -6.16 3.70 14.34
C THR A 100 -5.97 2.41 13.54
N GLN A 101 -7.02 1.58 13.47
CA GLN A 101 -7.07 0.38 12.63
C GLN A 101 -7.68 0.71 11.26
N ALA A 102 -7.31 -0.05 10.23
CA ALA A 102 -7.78 0.21 8.87
C ALA A 102 -9.26 -0.21 8.63
N ASP A 103 -9.80 -1.08 9.47
CA ASP A 103 -11.19 -1.55 9.46
C ASP A 103 -12.11 -0.74 10.39
N ALA A 104 -11.55 0.20 11.16
CA ALA A 104 -12.28 1.09 12.08
C ALA A 104 -11.53 2.43 12.21
N ILE A 105 -11.55 3.25 11.16
CA ILE A 105 -10.75 4.47 11.04
C ILE A 105 -11.39 5.60 11.85
N ASP A 106 -10.67 6.15 12.83
CA ASP A 106 -11.13 7.28 13.65
C ASP A 106 -10.97 8.63 12.91
N ILE A 107 -11.64 8.74 11.78
CA ILE A 107 -11.71 9.94 10.92
C ILE A 107 -13.15 10.13 10.51
N GLU A 108 -13.61 11.39 10.46
CA GLU A 108 -14.96 11.76 10.09
C GLU A 108 -15.33 11.32 8.66
N ASP A 109 -16.61 11.03 8.45
CA ASP A 109 -17.17 10.72 7.15
C ASP A 109 -16.95 11.87 6.17
N ASN A 110 -16.67 11.54 4.91
CA ASN A 110 -16.56 12.51 3.81
C ASN A 110 -15.63 13.71 4.13
N SER A 111 -14.52 13.47 4.82
CA SER A 111 -13.59 14.52 5.28
C SER A 111 -12.27 14.53 4.51
N GLN A 112 -11.91 13.45 3.80
CA GLN A 112 -10.63 13.32 3.13
C GLN A 112 -10.74 13.49 1.61
N ASP A 113 -9.80 14.24 1.00
CA ASP A 113 -9.70 14.39 -0.45
C ASP A 113 -8.87 13.27 -1.08
N LEU A 114 -7.90 12.73 -0.33
CA LEU A 114 -7.04 11.63 -0.74
C LEU A 114 -6.87 10.64 0.42
N VAL A 115 -7.00 9.35 0.13
CA VAL A 115 -6.52 8.28 1.01
C VAL A 115 -5.48 7.47 0.26
N THR A 116 -4.36 7.14 0.92
CA THR A 116 -3.34 6.23 0.39
C THR A 116 -3.26 4.98 1.26
N MET A 117 -3.08 3.82 0.63
CA MET A 117 -2.80 2.54 1.28
C MET A 117 -1.66 1.87 0.53
N ILE A 118 -0.44 2.03 1.03
CA ILE A 118 0.79 1.58 0.36
C ILE A 118 1.57 0.67 1.29
N ARG A 119 1.86 -0.54 0.84
CA ARG A 119 2.51 -1.59 1.63
C ARG A 119 1.66 -2.10 2.81
N VAL A 120 0.34 -2.01 2.70
CA VAL A 120 -0.61 -2.48 3.72
C VAL A 120 -1.40 -3.68 3.24
N MET A 121 -1.89 -3.63 2.00
CA MET A 121 -2.84 -4.61 1.48
C MET A 121 -2.35 -6.06 1.54
N HIS A 122 -1.06 -6.31 1.52
CA HIS A 122 -0.51 -7.65 1.66
C HIS A 122 -0.71 -8.27 3.06
N HIS A 123 -1.11 -7.47 4.06
CA HIS A 123 -1.53 -7.94 5.37
C HIS A 123 -3.04 -8.23 5.48
N LEU A 124 -3.80 -7.89 4.45
CA LEU A 124 -5.26 -7.93 4.43
C LEU A 124 -5.76 -9.03 3.47
N PRO A 125 -5.94 -10.28 3.91
CA PRO A 125 -6.48 -11.34 3.05
C PRO A 125 -7.89 -11.06 2.53
N LYS A 126 -8.69 -10.29 3.28
CA LYS A 126 -10.09 -9.94 2.99
C LYS A 126 -10.34 -8.45 3.24
N PRO A 127 -9.90 -7.55 2.36
CA PRO A 127 -9.87 -6.10 2.61
C PRO A 127 -11.23 -5.39 2.44
N ALA A 128 -12.34 -6.11 2.51
CA ALA A 128 -13.67 -5.55 2.24
C ALA A 128 -14.14 -4.55 3.31
N ALA A 129 -13.76 -4.76 4.58
CA ALA A 129 -14.08 -3.84 5.68
C ALA A 129 -13.28 -2.54 5.52
N GLU A 130 -12.00 -2.64 5.27
CA GLU A 130 -11.08 -1.53 5.07
C GLU A 130 -11.49 -0.67 3.86
N PHE A 131 -11.92 -1.30 2.76
CA PHE A 131 -12.41 -0.57 1.59
C PHE A 131 -13.71 0.20 1.87
N LYS A 132 -14.59 -0.32 2.73
CA LYS A 132 -15.79 0.40 3.18
C LYS A 132 -15.42 1.61 4.03
N GLU A 133 -14.49 1.46 4.96
CA GLU A 133 -14.00 2.56 5.80
C GLU A 133 -13.31 3.64 4.96
N ILE A 134 -12.46 3.26 4.01
CA ILE A 134 -11.84 4.19 3.06
C ILE A 134 -12.91 4.93 2.26
N SER A 135 -13.94 4.22 1.79
CA SER A 135 -15.06 4.85 1.09
C SER A 135 -15.84 5.80 2.00
N ARG A 136 -16.02 5.47 3.29
CA ARG A 136 -16.72 6.32 4.25
C ARG A 136 -16.02 7.65 4.47
N ILE A 137 -14.70 7.62 4.74
CA ILE A 137 -13.94 8.84 5.06
C ILE A 137 -13.63 9.71 3.85
N LEU A 138 -13.61 9.13 2.63
CA LEU A 138 -13.38 9.89 1.41
C LEU A 138 -14.58 10.77 1.05
N LYS A 139 -14.32 12.01 0.68
CA LYS A 139 -15.31 12.89 0.04
C LYS A 139 -15.80 12.31 -1.28
N LYS A 140 -16.97 12.73 -1.73
CA LYS A 140 -17.35 12.58 -3.12
C LYS A 140 -16.27 13.22 -4.01
N ASP A 141 -15.95 12.59 -5.12
CA ASP A 141 -14.86 12.99 -6.03
C ASP A 141 -13.44 12.88 -5.42
N GLY A 142 -13.31 12.40 -4.20
CA GLY A 142 -12.03 12.10 -3.54
C GLY A 142 -11.28 10.95 -4.20
N TYR A 143 -10.00 10.85 -3.93
CA TYR A 143 -9.11 9.88 -4.56
C TYR A 143 -8.63 8.81 -3.58
N PHE A 144 -8.55 7.59 -4.05
CA PHE A 144 -7.92 6.48 -3.36
C PHE A 144 -6.71 5.99 -4.14
N MET A 145 -5.53 6.03 -3.54
CA MET A 145 -4.31 5.45 -4.11
C MET A 145 -3.96 4.18 -3.37
N LEU A 146 -3.97 3.07 -4.09
CA LEU A 146 -3.73 1.74 -3.55
C LEU A 146 -2.50 1.10 -4.18
N GLU A 147 -1.64 0.49 -3.36
CA GLU A 147 -0.62 -0.47 -3.81
C GLU A 147 -1.12 -1.89 -3.59
N ILE A 148 -1.02 -2.71 -4.64
CA ILE A 148 -1.45 -4.10 -4.65
C ILE A 148 -0.22 -4.99 -4.86
N ALA A 149 0.11 -5.83 -3.88
CA ALA A 149 1.09 -6.89 -4.04
C ALA A 149 0.57 -7.90 -5.09
N ASN A 150 1.23 -7.94 -6.24
CA ASN A 150 0.68 -8.50 -7.48
C ASN A 150 0.94 -10.00 -7.62
N LYS A 151 -0.11 -10.80 -7.50
CA LYS A 151 -0.06 -12.25 -7.76
C LYS A 151 0.20 -12.59 -9.24
N LYS A 152 -0.23 -11.73 -10.17
CA LYS A 152 -0.11 -11.92 -11.62
C LYS A 152 1.18 -11.36 -12.23
N HIS A 153 2.20 -11.06 -11.41
CA HIS A 153 3.46 -10.55 -11.93
C HIS A 153 4.15 -11.54 -12.89
N PHE A 154 4.98 -11.01 -13.78
CA PHE A 154 5.59 -11.75 -14.89
C PHE A 154 6.21 -13.10 -14.48
N LEU A 155 7.06 -13.11 -13.45
CA LEU A 155 7.73 -14.34 -12.99
C LEU A 155 6.74 -15.39 -12.46
N ASN A 156 5.64 -14.97 -11.80
CA ASN A 156 4.64 -15.91 -11.32
C ASN A 156 3.84 -16.51 -12.48
N ARG A 157 3.57 -15.73 -13.52
CA ARG A 157 2.93 -16.25 -14.75
C ARG A 157 3.80 -17.28 -15.45
N ILE A 158 5.11 -17.04 -15.58
CA ILE A 158 6.03 -18.02 -16.15
C ILE A 158 6.03 -19.31 -15.30
N ARG A 159 6.18 -19.18 -13.97
CA ARG A 159 6.17 -20.35 -13.07
C ARG A 159 4.86 -21.14 -13.16
N SER A 160 3.73 -20.47 -13.26
CA SER A 160 2.42 -21.09 -13.37
C SER A 160 2.24 -21.77 -14.72
N ALA A 161 2.70 -21.16 -15.82
CA ALA A 161 2.68 -21.75 -17.16
C ALA A 161 3.54 -23.04 -17.24
N ILE A 162 4.76 -23.02 -16.70
CA ILE A 162 5.64 -24.20 -16.63
C ILE A 162 5.00 -25.34 -15.83
N LYS A 163 4.21 -25.00 -14.80
CA LYS A 163 3.51 -25.98 -13.95
C LYS A 163 2.12 -26.35 -14.46
N PHE A 164 1.69 -25.83 -15.62
CA PHE A 164 0.33 -26.00 -16.16
C PHE A 164 -0.77 -25.63 -15.16
N LYS A 165 -0.53 -24.61 -14.29
CA LYS A 165 -1.48 -24.15 -13.28
C LYS A 165 -2.06 -22.79 -13.66
N SER A 166 -3.37 -22.66 -13.52
CA SER A 166 -4.03 -21.35 -13.62
C SER A 166 -3.75 -20.50 -12.36
N ILE A 167 -3.64 -19.20 -12.53
CA ILE A 167 -3.54 -18.26 -11.42
C ILE A 167 -4.95 -17.91 -10.96
N SER A 168 -5.37 -18.38 -9.79
CA SER A 168 -6.69 -18.12 -9.22
C SER A 168 -6.89 -16.64 -8.88
N ASP A 169 -8.15 -16.23 -8.70
CA ASP A 169 -8.49 -14.87 -8.28
C ASP A 169 -8.37 -14.67 -6.76
N GLU A 170 -8.33 -15.76 -5.99
CA GLU A 170 -8.19 -15.70 -4.53
C GLU A 170 -6.81 -15.22 -4.11
N PRO A 171 -6.67 -14.51 -2.98
CA PRO A 171 -5.39 -14.13 -2.40
C PRO A 171 -4.50 -15.35 -2.18
N GLU A 172 -3.20 -15.18 -2.40
CA GLU A 172 -2.21 -16.24 -2.22
C GLU A 172 -1.27 -15.89 -1.07
N ASP A 173 -1.32 -16.69 0.00
CA ASP A 173 -0.39 -16.58 1.10
C ASP A 173 1.00 -17.05 0.67
N ILE A 174 1.97 -16.12 0.66
CA ILE A 174 3.35 -16.37 0.23
C ILE A 174 4.30 -16.72 1.37
N ARG A 175 3.79 -16.80 2.62
CA ARG A 175 4.58 -17.25 3.76
C ARG A 175 5.00 -18.72 3.59
N SER A 176 6.11 -19.12 4.20
CA SER A 176 6.47 -20.54 4.31
C SER A 176 5.40 -21.30 5.11
N LYS A 177 5.29 -22.62 4.90
CA LYS A 177 4.31 -23.44 5.66
C LYS A 177 4.49 -23.32 7.17
N GLN A 178 5.73 -23.17 7.64
CA GLN A 178 6.06 -23.05 9.06
C GLN A 178 5.60 -21.70 9.66
N ASN A 179 5.52 -20.64 8.83
CA ASN A 179 5.14 -19.29 9.26
C ASN A 179 3.64 -18.99 9.07
N ARG A 180 2.86 -19.97 8.56
CA ARG A 180 1.40 -19.83 8.41
C ARG A 180 0.68 -20.22 9.69
N THR A 181 0.96 -19.51 10.76
CA THR A 181 0.26 -19.63 12.05
C THR A 181 -0.64 -18.42 12.27
N ASP A 182 -1.63 -18.55 13.15
CA ASP A 182 -2.52 -17.44 13.52
C ASP A 182 -1.79 -16.31 14.27
N GLU A 183 -0.63 -16.62 14.84
CA GLU A 183 0.23 -15.66 15.55
C GLU A 183 1.04 -14.78 14.58
N ASN A 184 1.27 -15.26 13.36
CA ASN A 184 2.02 -14.51 12.35
C ASN A 184 1.07 -13.79 11.41
N PRO A 185 1.30 -12.51 11.14
CA PRO A 185 0.44 -11.75 10.24
C PRO A 185 0.41 -12.36 8.83
N ALA A 186 -0.73 -12.26 8.20
CA ALA A 186 -0.88 -12.66 6.80
C ALA A 186 0.13 -11.92 5.92
N PHE A 187 0.64 -12.60 4.90
CA PHE A 187 1.44 -11.97 3.84
C PHE A 187 0.98 -12.53 2.50
N VAL A 188 0.06 -11.81 1.85
CA VAL A 188 -0.67 -12.30 0.68
C VAL A 188 -0.42 -11.44 -0.57
N ASN A 189 -0.37 -12.12 -1.70
CA ASN A 189 -0.45 -11.47 -3.01
C ASN A 189 -1.89 -11.54 -3.54
N HIS A 190 -2.36 -10.45 -4.13
CA HIS A 190 -3.71 -10.34 -4.67
C HIS A 190 -3.72 -10.36 -6.20
N ASN A 191 -4.88 -10.71 -6.79
CA ASN A 191 -5.14 -10.46 -8.20
C ASN A 191 -5.56 -8.99 -8.40
N PRO A 192 -4.75 -8.13 -9.04
CA PRO A 192 -5.07 -6.72 -9.18
C PRO A 192 -6.39 -6.46 -9.90
N LYS A 193 -6.72 -7.28 -10.90
CA LYS A 193 -7.99 -7.15 -11.65
C LYS A 193 -9.20 -7.36 -10.73
N LYS A 194 -9.16 -8.39 -9.86
CA LYS A 194 -10.23 -8.64 -8.90
C LYS A 194 -10.39 -7.50 -7.91
N VAL A 195 -9.27 -7.03 -7.33
CA VAL A 195 -9.29 -5.93 -6.36
C VAL A 195 -9.88 -4.66 -6.96
N ILE A 196 -9.46 -4.30 -8.17
CA ILE A 196 -9.99 -3.12 -8.87
C ILE A 196 -11.49 -3.29 -9.13
N ASN A 197 -11.94 -4.44 -9.63
CA ASN A 197 -13.36 -4.71 -9.85
C ASN A 197 -14.19 -4.64 -8.56
N ASP A 198 -13.65 -5.09 -7.43
CA ASP A 198 -14.33 -5.01 -6.13
C ASP A 198 -14.48 -3.55 -5.67
N LEU A 199 -13.46 -2.71 -5.89
CA LEU A 199 -13.54 -1.27 -5.64
C LEU A 199 -14.50 -0.55 -6.60
N GLU A 200 -14.56 -0.95 -7.87
CA GLU A 200 -15.53 -0.41 -8.84
C GLU A 200 -16.97 -0.70 -8.41
N LYS A 201 -17.26 -1.88 -7.85
CA LYS A 201 -18.57 -2.20 -7.25
C LYS A 201 -18.92 -1.34 -6.04
N LEU A 202 -17.92 -0.83 -5.32
CA LEU A 202 -18.09 0.12 -4.21
C LEU A 202 -18.24 1.58 -4.67
N GLY A 203 -18.30 1.83 -6.00
CA GLY A 203 -18.51 3.16 -6.56
C GLY A 203 -17.24 3.93 -6.89
N PHE A 204 -16.10 3.26 -6.94
CA PHE A 204 -14.86 3.88 -7.44
C PHE A 204 -14.72 3.73 -8.95
N THR A 205 -14.01 4.65 -9.58
CA THR A 205 -13.59 4.55 -10.99
C THR A 205 -12.07 4.60 -11.07
N LYS A 206 -11.48 3.67 -11.78
CA LYS A 206 -10.03 3.65 -12.02
C LYS A 206 -9.62 4.82 -12.91
N VAL A 207 -8.75 5.69 -12.40
CA VAL A 207 -8.19 6.85 -13.11
C VAL A 207 -6.91 6.48 -13.82
N LYS A 208 -5.97 5.84 -13.10
CA LYS A 208 -4.65 5.48 -13.63
C LYS A 208 -4.07 4.30 -12.89
N MET A 209 -3.25 3.53 -13.58
CA MET A 209 -2.57 2.37 -13.01
C MET A 209 -1.12 2.31 -13.50
N LEU A 210 -0.20 1.88 -12.64
CA LEU A 210 1.22 1.74 -12.92
C LEU A 210 1.74 0.39 -12.44
N SER A 211 2.64 -0.20 -13.21
CA SER A 211 3.42 -1.38 -12.81
C SER A 211 4.71 -0.91 -12.16
N VAL A 212 5.00 -1.32 -10.93
CA VAL A 212 6.08 -0.74 -10.12
C VAL A 212 7.07 -1.80 -9.68
N SER A 213 8.33 -1.38 -9.53
CA SER A 213 9.47 -2.24 -9.21
C SER A 213 9.73 -3.32 -10.26
N ASN A 214 9.57 -2.97 -11.54
CA ASN A 214 9.67 -3.89 -12.68
C ASN A 214 11.08 -4.52 -12.80
N LEU A 215 12.12 -3.79 -12.41
CA LEU A 215 13.51 -4.23 -12.47
C LEU A 215 14.07 -4.71 -11.12
N ARG A 216 13.21 -5.20 -10.22
CA ARG A 216 13.61 -5.67 -8.87
C ARG A 216 14.40 -6.99 -8.87
N SER A 217 15.37 -7.14 -9.76
CA SER A 217 16.26 -8.30 -9.79
C SER A 217 17.55 -8.04 -9.00
N PRO A 218 17.97 -8.93 -8.08
CA PRO A 218 19.27 -8.79 -7.39
C PRO A 218 20.44 -8.74 -8.35
N MET A 219 20.37 -9.47 -9.46
CA MET A 219 21.41 -9.47 -10.49
C MET A 219 21.48 -8.12 -11.21
N LEU A 220 20.35 -7.55 -11.62
CA LEU A 220 20.31 -6.24 -12.26
C LEU A 220 20.84 -5.14 -11.34
N LYS A 221 20.50 -5.18 -10.06
CA LYS A 221 20.99 -4.22 -9.06
C LYS A 221 22.52 -4.26 -8.86
N LYS A 222 23.16 -5.38 -9.16
CA LYS A 222 24.63 -5.51 -9.09
C LYS A 222 25.31 -5.03 -10.36
N LEU A 223 24.68 -5.18 -11.52
CA LEU A 223 25.28 -4.93 -12.84
C LEU A 223 24.95 -3.56 -13.42
N VAL A 224 23.82 -2.97 -13.03
CA VAL A 224 23.30 -1.73 -13.63
C VAL A 224 23.23 -0.62 -12.58
N PRO A 225 23.77 0.58 -12.85
CA PRO A 225 23.63 1.72 -11.95
C PRO A 225 22.17 2.02 -11.63
N LYS A 226 21.88 2.33 -10.35
CA LYS A 226 20.53 2.63 -9.89
C LYS A 226 19.84 3.74 -10.70
N SER A 227 20.59 4.78 -11.07
CA SER A 227 20.05 5.89 -11.89
C SER A 227 19.53 5.41 -13.24
N ALA A 228 20.27 4.57 -13.94
CA ALA A 228 19.83 3.99 -15.21
C ALA A 228 18.61 3.08 -15.04
N MET A 229 18.58 2.26 -13.99
CA MET A 229 17.42 1.46 -13.65
C MET A 229 16.17 2.32 -13.38
N LEU A 230 16.29 3.45 -12.69
CA LEU A 230 15.17 4.33 -12.39
C LEU A 230 14.66 5.07 -13.63
N VAL A 231 15.52 5.43 -14.57
CA VAL A 231 15.11 5.98 -15.88
C VAL A 231 14.30 4.95 -16.64
N ALA A 232 14.78 3.71 -16.74
CA ALA A 232 14.04 2.62 -17.38
C ALA A 232 12.73 2.31 -16.65
N GLU A 233 12.75 2.21 -15.32
CA GLU A 233 11.57 2.01 -14.47
C GLU A 233 10.51 3.08 -14.73
N ASN A 234 10.93 4.34 -14.81
CA ASN A 234 10.03 5.45 -15.08
C ASN A 234 9.24 5.26 -16.41
N LEU A 235 9.85 4.75 -17.46
CA LEU A 235 9.17 4.43 -18.73
C LEU A 235 8.30 3.18 -18.59
N MET A 236 8.85 2.11 -18.01
CA MET A 236 8.21 0.80 -17.88
C MET A 236 6.94 0.84 -17.04
N GLN A 237 6.86 1.72 -16.03
CA GLN A 237 5.68 1.81 -15.16
C GLN A 237 4.37 2.00 -15.91
N ASN A 238 4.34 2.83 -16.95
CA ASN A 238 3.14 3.02 -17.78
C ASN A 238 2.96 1.86 -18.78
N ILE A 239 4.01 1.50 -19.49
CA ILE A 239 3.98 0.51 -20.58
C ILE A 239 3.49 -0.85 -20.07
N PHE A 240 3.96 -1.25 -18.89
CA PHE A 240 3.69 -2.58 -18.33
C PHE A 240 2.50 -2.64 -17.38
N SER A 241 1.81 -1.52 -17.16
CA SER A 241 0.64 -1.47 -16.27
C SER A 241 -0.48 -2.41 -16.73
N GLY A 242 -0.85 -2.36 -18.01
CA GLY A 242 -1.97 -3.13 -18.59
C GLY A 242 -1.77 -4.64 -18.52
N ILE A 243 -0.52 -5.11 -18.46
CA ILE A 243 -0.19 -6.53 -18.38
C ILE A 243 0.19 -6.98 -16.96
N TYR A 244 0.10 -6.12 -15.96
CA TYR A 244 0.43 -6.43 -14.56
C TYR A 244 1.84 -7.04 -14.39
N PHE A 245 2.84 -6.45 -15.03
CA PHE A 245 4.17 -7.06 -15.16
C PHE A 245 4.93 -7.12 -13.84
N GLY A 246 5.02 -6.01 -13.13
CA GLY A 246 5.81 -5.87 -11.90
C GLY A 246 5.19 -6.52 -10.67
N PRO A 247 5.97 -6.68 -9.62
CA PRO A 247 5.52 -7.28 -8.36
C PRO A 247 4.53 -6.40 -7.57
N SER A 248 4.48 -5.10 -7.84
CA SER A 248 3.53 -4.15 -7.26
C SER A 248 2.77 -3.42 -8.35
N ILE A 249 1.46 -3.27 -8.14
CA ILE A 249 0.59 -2.44 -8.98
C ILE A 249 0.08 -1.29 -8.14
N PHE A 250 0.36 -0.07 -8.60
CA PHE A 250 -0.17 1.14 -8.01
C PHE A 250 -1.36 1.61 -8.84
N VAL A 251 -2.47 1.86 -8.18
CA VAL A 251 -3.70 2.33 -8.84
C VAL A 251 -4.23 3.57 -8.14
N LEU A 252 -4.60 4.57 -8.92
CA LEU A 252 -5.35 5.74 -8.49
C LEU A 252 -6.80 5.55 -8.91
N LEU A 253 -7.71 5.59 -7.94
CA LEU A 253 -9.15 5.51 -8.15
C LEU A 253 -9.80 6.81 -7.68
N LYS A 254 -10.96 7.12 -8.23
CA LYS A 254 -11.80 8.26 -7.84
C LYS A 254 -13.12 7.74 -7.30
N LYS A 255 -13.58 8.25 -6.15
CA LYS A 255 -14.90 7.94 -5.59
C LYS A 255 -15.97 8.75 -6.33
N ASN A 256 -16.99 8.10 -6.87
CA ASN A 256 -18.05 8.76 -7.65
C ASN A 256 -19.28 9.15 -6.82
N ARG A 257 -19.50 8.43 -5.69
CA ARG A 257 -20.72 8.62 -4.84
C ARG A 257 -20.35 8.70 -3.38
#